data_ff5894eec76bb7906f75b3565f1865f9
#
_entry.id   ff5894eec76bb7906f75b3565f1865f9
#
_cell.length_a   1.000
_cell.length_b   1.000
_cell.length_c   1.000
_cell.angle_alpha   90.00
_cell.angle_beta   90.00
_cell.angle_gamma   90.00
#
_symmetry.space_group_name_H-M   'P 1'
#
loop_
_entity.id
_entity.type
_entity.pdbx_description
1 polymer ?
#
loop_
_entity_poly.entity_id
_entity_poly.type
_entity_poly.pdbx_seq_one_letter_code
_entity_poly.pdbx_strand_id
1 'polypeptide(L)'
;GDYNVAHKEIDLANPSSNRRSPGFTDEERAGFTNLLNKGFIDTYRHLNGDVTGAYTWWAQRSKTSKINNTGWRIDYWLTSNRIADKVTKSNMIDSGDRQDHTPIVLEIDL
;
A
#
# COMPACT_ATOMS: atom_id res chain seq x y z
N GLY A 1 -1.19 -4.85 7.88
CA GLY A 1 -2.58 -4.50 8.12
C GLY A 1 -3.04 -3.29 7.34
N ASP A 2 -4.27 -2.89 7.57
CA ASP A 2 -4.87 -1.71 6.94
C ASP A 2 -4.49 -0.46 7.73
N TYR A 3 -3.73 0.42 7.09
CA TYR A 3 -3.30 1.69 7.69
C TYR A 3 -4.12 2.88 7.19
N ASN A 4 -5.04 2.65 6.25
CA ASN A 4 -5.92 3.68 5.68
C ASN A 4 -5.18 4.89 5.11
N VAL A 5 -3.96 4.69 4.61
CA VAL A 5 -3.16 5.76 4.02
C VAL A 5 -2.35 5.24 2.82
N ALA A 6 -2.40 5.97 1.71
CA ALA A 6 -1.47 5.79 0.60
C ALA A 6 -0.26 6.68 0.87
N HIS A 7 0.93 6.10 1.02
CA HIS A 7 2.10 6.81 1.50
C HIS A 7 2.66 7.82 0.49
N LYS A 8 2.81 7.40 -0.77
CA LYS A 8 3.42 8.20 -1.83
C LYS A 8 2.45 8.37 -3.00
N GLU A 9 2.76 9.28 -3.91
CA GLU A 9 1.93 9.50 -5.10
C GLU A 9 1.80 8.24 -5.95
N ILE A 10 2.82 7.39 -5.99
CA ILE A 10 2.80 6.11 -6.71
C ILE A 10 1.80 5.11 -6.11
N ASP A 11 1.36 5.34 -4.88
CA ASP A 11 0.51 4.40 -4.14
C ASP A 11 -0.98 4.59 -4.40
N LEU A 12 -1.37 5.49 -5.30
CA LEU A 12 -2.77 5.61 -5.74
C LEU A 12 -2.84 6.09 -7.19
N ALA A 13 -3.97 5.79 -7.84
CA ALA A 13 -4.14 6.05 -9.26
C ALA A 13 -4.27 7.54 -9.59
N ASN A 14 -4.90 8.32 -8.71
CA ASN A 14 -5.22 9.73 -8.96
C ASN A 14 -4.69 10.63 -7.84
N PRO A 15 -3.36 10.75 -7.67
CA PRO A 15 -2.81 11.51 -6.55
C PRO A 15 -3.16 13.00 -6.58
N SER A 16 -3.16 13.63 -7.74
CA SER A 16 -3.38 15.07 -7.84
C SER A 16 -4.78 15.49 -7.41
N SER A 17 -5.79 14.66 -7.68
CA SER A 17 -7.18 14.95 -7.31
C SER A 17 -7.52 14.54 -5.87
N ASN A 18 -6.62 13.85 -5.18
CA ASN A 18 -6.85 13.29 -3.85
C ASN A 18 -5.95 13.87 -2.76
N ARG A 19 -5.26 14.98 -3.01
CA ARG A 19 -4.30 15.56 -2.05
C ARG A 19 -4.92 15.93 -0.71
N ARG A 20 -6.22 16.21 -0.67
CA ARG A 20 -6.95 16.54 0.56
C ARG A 20 -7.97 15.50 0.94
N SER A 21 -7.99 14.38 0.21
CA SER A 21 -8.91 13.27 0.51
C SER A 21 -8.42 12.46 1.70
N PRO A 22 -9.34 11.96 2.55
CA PRO A 22 -8.95 11.01 3.60
C PRO A 22 -8.15 9.85 3.00
N GLY A 23 -7.05 9.51 3.65
CA GLY A 23 -6.12 8.48 3.18
C GLY A 23 -4.94 9.03 2.38
N PHE A 24 -4.98 10.31 1.96
CA PHE A 24 -3.86 10.90 1.22
C PHE A 24 -3.58 12.35 1.61
N THR A 25 -4.01 12.78 2.79
CA THR A 25 -3.67 14.11 3.29
C THR A 25 -2.19 14.18 3.64
N ASP A 26 -1.64 15.39 3.62
CA ASP A 26 -0.23 15.58 3.97
C ASP A 26 0.06 15.09 5.38
N GLU A 27 -0.87 15.31 6.32
CA GLU A 27 -0.74 14.88 7.71
C GLU A 27 -0.69 13.37 7.84
N GLU A 28 -1.56 12.66 7.13
CA GLU A 28 -1.60 11.19 7.13
C GLU A 28 -0.32 10.61 6.52
N ARG A 29 0.13 11.16 5.41
CA ARG A 29 1.37 10.73 4.75
C ARG A 29 2.58 10.99 5.65
N ALA A 30 2.64 12.15 6.29
CA ALA A 30 3.71 12.48 7.24
C ALA A 30 3.69 11.55 8.44
N GLY A 31 2.51 11.19 8.95
CA GLY A 31 2.38 10.23 10.04
C GLY A 31 2.93 8.86 9.68
N PHE A 32 2.66 8.39 8.47
CA PHE A 32 3.21 7.12 7.99
C PHE A 32 4.74 7.20 7.84
N THR A 33 5.25 8.30 7.30
CA THR A 33 6.69 8.54 7.20
C THR A 33 7.35 8.50 8.58
N ASN A 34 6.72 9.14 9.58
CA ASN A 34 7.22 9.13 10.95
C ASN A 34 7.26 7.72 11.53
N LEU A 35 6.24 6.91 11.23
CA LEU A 35 6.22 5.51 11.65
C LEU A 35 7.41 4.74 11.06
N LEU A 36 7.67 4.90 9.77
CA LEU A 36 8.81 4.24 9.12
C LEU A 36 10.14 4.72 9.72
N ASN A 37 10.24 6.01 10.05
CA ASN A 37 11.46 6.57 10.64
C ASN A 37 11.78 6.03 12.04
N LYS A 38 10.83 5.33 12.66
CA LYS A 38 11.05 4.67 13.96
C LYS A 38 11.73 3.30 13.83
N GLY A 39 12.20 2.94 12.65
CA GLY A 39 12.94 1.70 12.43
C GLY A 39 12.17 0.63 11.68
N PHE A 40 11.16 1.02 10.91
CA PHE A 40 10.35 0.10 10.10
C PHE A 40 10.57 0.32 8.63
N ILE A 41 10.27 -0.70 7.83
CA ILE A 41 10.26 -0.61 6.37
C ILE A 41 8.90 -1.00 5.81
N ASP A 42 8.53 -0.38 4.70
CA ASP A 42 7.43 -0.80 3.84
C ASP A 42 7.98 -1.96 2.98
N THR A 43 7.60 -3.19 3.33
CA THR A 43 8.22 -4.38 2.74
C THR A 43 7.97 -4.49 1.24
N TYR A 44 6.78 -4.12 0.77
CA TYR A 44 6.48 -4.16 -0.67
C TYR A 44 7.40 -3.22 -1.44
N ARG A 45 7.51 -1.98 -0.98
CA ARG A 45 8.33 -0.98 -1.65
C ARG A 45 9.82 -1.30 -1.55
N HIS A 46 10.25 -1.81 -0.42
CA HIS A 46 11.63 -2.24 -0.21
C HIS A 46 12.04 -3.35 -1.18
N LEU A 47 11.18 -4.34 -1.35
CA LEU A 47 11.49 -5.53 -2.13
C LEU A 47 11.27 -5.33 -3.64
N ASN A 48 10.22 -4.61 -4.01
CA ASN A 48 9.78 -4.50 -5.41
C ASN A 48 10.14 -3.17 -6.06
N GLY A 49 10.54 -2.15 -5.29
CA GLY A 49 10.85 -0.83 -5.82
C GLY A 49 9.61 -0.04 -6.22
N ASP A 50 9.78 0.90 -7.14
CA ASP A 50 8.73 1.83 -7.54
C ASP A 50 7.85 1.25 -8.65
N VAL A 51 7.07 0.23 -8.31
CA VAL A 51 6.12 -0.41 -9.22
C VAL A 51 4.81 0.39 -9.24
N THR A 52 4.38 0.82 -10.42
CA THR A 52 3.11 1.52 -10.60
C THR A 52 1.94 0.54 -10.71
N GLY A 53 0.72 1.00 -10.41
CA GLY A 53 -0.48 0.19 -10.55
C GLY A 53 -0.64 -0.92 -9.51
N ALA A 54 0.16 -0.91 -8.45
CA ALA A 54 0.11 -1.91 -7.38
C ALA A 54 -0.73 -1.36 -6.23
N TYR A 55 -1.95 -1.85 -6.12
CA TYR A 55 -2.93 -1.35 -5.14
C TYR A 55 -3.51 -2.50 -4.32
N THR A 56 -4.05 -2.15 -3.14
CA THR A 56 -4.66 -3.11 -2.22
C THR A 56 -6.15 -2.85 -1.99
N TRP A 57 -6.65 -1.70 -2.43
CA TRP A 57 -8.03 -1.30 -2.21
C TRP A 57 -8.59 -0.54 -3.41
N TRP A 58 -9.86 -0.78 -3.70
CA TRP A 58 -10.62 -0.09 -4.74
C TRP A 58 -12.00 0.27 -4.19
N ALA A 59 -12.51 1.46 -4.53
CA ALA A 59 -13.82 1.89 -4.08
C ALA A 59 -14.91 1.01 -4.69
N GLN A 60 -15.71 0.35 -3.86
CA GLN A 60 -16.80 -0.51 -4.34
C GLN A 60 -18.00 0.26 -4.88
N ARG A 61 -18.11 1.54 -4.55
CA ARG A 61 -19.14 2.41 -5.10
C ARG A 61 -19.06 2.51 -6.61
N SER A 62 -17.88 2.43 -7.17
CA SER A 62 -17.64 2.47 -8.60
C SER A 62 -17.41 1.05 -9.08
N LYS A 63 -18.33 0.53 -9.89
CA LYS A 63 -18.20 -0.82 -10.46
C LYS A 63 -16.99 -0.93 -11.38
N THR A 64 -16.46 0.19 -11.87
CA THR A 64 -15.37 0.23 -12.83
C THR A 64 -14.01 0.47 -12.20
N SER A 65 -13.93 0.85 -10.91
CA SER A 65 -12.64 1.22 -10.32
C SER A 65 -11.64 0.06 -10.30
N LYS A 66 -12.09 -1.16 -10.00
CA LYS A 66 -11.21 -2.33 -10.02
C LYS A 66 -10.87 -2.76 -11.45
N ILE A 67 -11.83 -2.71 -12.35
CA ILE A 67 -11.62 -3.03 -13.76
C ILE A 67 -10.58 -2.09 -14.37
N ASN A 68 -10.67 -0.79 -14.08
CA ASN A 68 -9.74 0.23 -14.58
C ASN A 68 -8.47 0.34 -13.71
N ASN A 69 -8.37 -0.44 -12.66
CA ASN A 69 -7.28 -0.38 -11.67
C ASN A 69 -7.10 1.02 -11.09
N THR A 70 -8.20 1.68 -10.76
CA THR A 70 -8.20 3.00 -10.13
C THR A 70 -8.22 2.80 -8.61
N GLY A 71 -7.11 2.33 -8.07
CA GLY A 71 -7.02 1.90 -6.69
C GLY A 71 -6.04 2.69 -5.84
N TRP A 72 -5.89 2.22 -4.61
CA TRP A 72 -5.00 2.77 -3.59
C TRP A 72 -4.26 1.63 -2.91
N ARG A 73 -3.00 1.85 -2.57
CA ARG A 73 -2.23 0.93 -1.72
C ARG A 73 -2.27 1.48 -0.29
N ILE A 74 -3.13 0.89 0.53
CA ILE A 74 -3.36 1.34 1.92
C ILE A 74 -3.16 0.22 2.94
N ASP A 75 -2.90 -0.99 2.49
CA ASP A 75 -2.60 -2.14 3.33
C ASP A 75 -1.13 -2.48 3.19
N TYR A 76 -0.45 -2.69 4.31
CA TYR A 76 0.99 -2.87 4.33
C TYR A 76 1.42 -3.98 5.27
N TRP A 77 2.51 -4.63 4.95
CA TRP A 77 3.34 -5.36 5.88
C TRP A 77 4.56 -4.51 6.20
N LEU A 78 4.67 -4.09 7.45
CA LEU A 78 5.86 -3.38 7.94
C LEU A 78 6.68 -4.34 8.78
N THR A 79 7.99 -4.30 8.59
CA THR A 79 8.92 -5.05 9.43
C THR A 79 9.97 -4.11 10.00
N SER A 80 10.66 -4.57 11.05
CA SER A 80 11.82 -3.84 11.54
C SER A 80 12.90 -3.78 10.45
N ASN A 81 13.60 -2.65 10.36
CA ASN A 81 14.78 -2.51 9.50
C ASN A 81 15.80 -3.61 9.72
N ARG A 82 15.88 -4.14 10.95
CA ARG A 82 16.86 -5.14 11.34
C ARG A 82 16.73 -6.45 10.60
N ILE A 83 15.53 -6.76 10.12
CA ILE A 83 15.26 -7.99 9.37
C ILE A 83 14.88 -7.73 7.92
N ALA A 84 15.16 -6.54 7.40
CA ALA A 84 14.81 -6.17 6.04
C ALA A 84 15.40 -7.13 5.00
N ASP A 85 16.62 -7.58 5.21
CA ASP A 85 17.33 -8.53 4.33
C ASP A 85 16.74 -9.94 4.38
N LYS A 86 15.89 -10.23 5.34
CA LYS A 86 15.25 -11.55 5.49
C LYS A 86 13.85 -11.60 4.85
N VAL A 87 13.35 -10.49 4.36
CA VAL A 87 12.07 -10.44 3.64
C VAL A 87 12.30 -10.97 2.22
N THR A 88 11.66 -12.09 1.89
CA THR A 88 11.85 -12.75 0.61
C THR A 88 10.68 -12.54 -0.34
N LYS A 89 9.51 -12.16 0.17
CA LYS A 89 8.33 -11.91 -0.64
C LYS A 89 7.40 -10.94 0.06
N SER A 90 6.91 -9.96 -0.69
CA SER A 90 5.87 -9.03 -0.23
C SER A 90 5.02 -8.67 -1.44
N ASN A 91 3.82 -9.23 -1.55
CA ASN A 91 2.96 -9.11 -2.73
C ASN A 91 1.49 -8.99 -2.35
N MET A 92 0.70 -8.59 -3.34
CA MET A 92 -0.76 -8.65 -3.29
C MET A 92 -1.23 -9.92 -3.98
N ILE A 93 -2.36 -10.47 -3.50
CA ILE A 93 -3.02 -11.62 -4.12
C ILE A 93 -4.32 -11.12 -4.74
N ASP A 94 -4.58 -11.49 -6.00
CA ASP A 94 -5.83 -11.14 -6.64
C ASP A 94 -6.99 -11.85 -5.93
N SER A 95 -7.91 -11.06 -5.36
CA SER A 95 -9.07 -11.57 -4.62
C SER A 95 -10.34 -11.61 -5.47
N GLY A 96 -10.25 -11.27 -6.77
CA GLY A 96 -11.41 -11.17 -7.65
C GLY A 96 -12.19 -9.88 -7.45
N ASP A 97 -13.41 -9.82 -7.99
CA ASP A 97 -14.20 -8.58 -8.04
C ASP A 97 -15.04 -8.31 -6.79
N ARG A 98 -15.12 -9.28 -5.88
CA ARG A 98 -16.06 -9.21 -4.76
C ARG A 98 -15.52 -8.50 -3.53
N GLN A 99 -14.21 -8.33 -3.45
CA GLN A 99 -13.56 -7.74 -2.28
C GLN A 99 -13.08 -6.34 -2.60
N ASP A 100 -13.27 -5.41 -1.67
CA ASP A 100 -12.73 -4.05 -1.79
C ASP A 100 -11.24 -4.00 -1.45
N HIS A 101 -10.76 -4.87 -0.55
CA HIS A 101 -9.34 -5.06 -0.27
C HIS A 101 -8.85 -6.37 -0.88
N THR A 102 -7.58 -6.39 -1.28
CA THR A 102 -6.92 -7.62 -1.69
C THR A 102 -6.00 -8.10 -0.56
N PRO A 103 -5.88 -9.43 -0.36
CA PRO A 103 -4.93 -9.95 0.62
C PRO A 103 -3.49 -9.58 0.28
N ILE A 104 -2.70 -9.35 1.30
CA ILE A 104 -1.27 -9.10 1.15
C ILE A 104 -0.48 -10.21 1.84
N VAL A 105 0.59 -10.66 1.19
CA VAL A 105 1.41 -11.78 1.63
C VAL A 105 2.83 -11.31 1.94
N LEU A 106 3.35 -11.80 3.06
CA LEU A 106 4.74 -11.58 3.45
C LEU A 106 5.40 -12.93 3.71
N GLU A 107 6.58 -13.12 3.15
CA GLU A 107 7.45 -14.24 3.48
C GLU A 107 8.75 -13.73 4.05
N ILE A 108 9.15 -14.29 5.17
CA ILE A 108 10.37 -13.92 5.89
C ILE A 108 11.17 -15.19 6.13
N ASP A 109 12.45 -15.14 5.80
CA ASP A 109 13.39 -16.23 6.06
C ASP A 109 14.18 -15.95 7.32
N LEU A 110 13.62 -16.35 8.46
CA LEU A 110 14.26 -16.18 9.77
C LEU A 110 15.16 -17.36 10.09
#